data_d96db51c8973de01e7e26e9e4f0f8043
#
_entry.id   d96db51c8973de01e7e26e9e4f0f8043
#
_cell.length_a   1.000
_cell.length_b   1.000
_cell.length_c   1.000
_cell.angle_alpha   90.00
_cell.angle_beta   90.00
_cell.angle_gamma   90.00
#
_symmetry.space_group_name_H-M   'P 1'
#
loop_
_entity.id
_entity.type
_entity.pdbx_description
1 polymer ?
#
loop_
_entity_poly.entity_id
_entity_poly.type
_entity_poly.pdbx_seq_one_letter_code
_entity_poly.pdbx_strand_id
1 'polypeptide(L)'
;MPADYHIHTAYCGHARGSIGQYVESAISLGLREIGFSDHLGRYYLTPTQRRRYLDWGMDEKKLKRYFSDLLKAKESYQDRIVISVGLEVDYVEGCERLLEPIIGRFTFDYLLCSIHCLPRFSWKHLSNYLSYADTSAIYTEYFRVVRSAIGCGLFHILAHPDLIWRTIGWPTCDASFIFREIADMTAAAKTTNHAIEINSNGFRWSRENRLAYGDPFFTLLDQCGKLGTPISLGSDAHEPQSVGQLFPELRTALRQRGITGVTCFTAGIPRNEPLI
;
A
#
# COMPACT_ATOMS: atom_id res chain seq x y z
N MET A 1 -1.41 16.58 8.32
CA MET A 1 -1.61 15.65 7.17
C MET A 1 -3.04 15.14 7.19
N PRO A 2 -3.69 14.92 6.03
CA PRO A 2 -5.10 14.54 6.02
C PRO A 2 -5.35 13.10 6.50
N ALA A 3 -4.57 12.13 6.06
CA ALA A 3 -4.85 10.72 6.34
C ALA A 3 -3.59 9.85 6.32
N ASP A 4 -3.67 8.69 6.99
CA ASP A 4 -2.78 7.55 6.86
C ASP A 4 -3.63 6.31 6.52
N TYR A 5 -3.47 5.74 5.34
CA TYR A 5 -4.33 4.68 4.80
C TYR A 5 -3.69 3.28 4.85
N HIS A 6 -2.49 3.15 5.45
CA HIS A 6 -1.81 1.87 5.50
C HIS A 6 -1.38 1.53 6.93
N ILE A 7 -2.32 0.95 7.67
CA ILE A 7 -2.17 0.59 9.08
C ILE A 7 -2.57 -0.87 9.28
N HIS A 8 -1.70 -1.62 9.96
CA HIS A 8 -1.92 -3.01 10.33
C HIS A 8 -2.25 -3.15 11.81
N THR A 9 -3.06 -4.15 12.12
CA THR A 9 -3.39 -4.52 13.50
C THR A 9 -2.98 -5.96 13.78
N ALA A 10 -3.20 -6.43 15.01
CA ALA A 10 -2.91 -7.82 15.38
C ALA A 10 -3.66 -8.88 14.53
N TYR A 11 -4.59 -8.47 13.67
CA TYR A 11 -5.28 -9.39 12.75
C TYR A 11 -4.36 -9.94 11.66
N CYS A 12 -3.36 -9.19 11.20
CA CYS A 12 -2.38 -9.67 10.21
C CYS A 12 -1.42 -10.72 10.78
N GLY A 13 -1.29 -10.82 12.12
CA GLY A 13 -0.48 -11.83 12.80
C GLY A 13 0.92 -11.36 13.21
N HIS A 14 1.39 -10.21 12.74
CA HIS A 14 2.73 -9.69 13.04
C HIS A 14 2.75 -8.22 13.48
N ALA A 15 1.63 -7.50 13.38
CA ALA A 15 1.52 -6.16 13.98
C ALA A 15 1.16 -6.24 15.47
N ARG A 16 1.45 -5.18 16.21
CA ARG A 16 1.30 -5.07 17.67
C ARG A 16 0.41 -3.86 18.02
N GLY A 17 -0.21 -3.93 19.19
CA GLY A 17 -1.08 -2.87 19.67
C GLY A 17 -2.56 -3.09 19.37
N SER A 18 -3.40 -2.33 20.04
CA SER A 18 -4.86 -2.34 19.82
C SER A 18 -5.27 -1.27 18.80
N ILE A 19 -6.43 -1.45 18.16
CA ILE A 19 -7.01 -0.45 17.24
C ILE A 19 -7.05 0.93 17.92
N GLY A 20 -7.48 1.01 19.18
CA GLY A 20 -7.53 2.27 19.93
C GLY A 20 -6.17 2.95 20.08
N GLN A 21 -5.07 2.20 20.28
CA GLN A 21 -3.73 2.77 20.36
C GLN A 21 -3.30 3.42 19.05
N TYR A 22 -3.59 2.81 17.91
CA TYR A 22 -3.33 3.39 16.59
C TYR A 22 -4.15 4.67 16.37
N VAL A 23 -5.43 4.63 16.76
CA VAL A 23 -6.33 5.80 16.63
C VAL A 23 -5.83 6.96 17.49
N GLU A 24 -5.45 6.71 18.76
CA GLU A 24 -4.91 7.77 19.63
C GLU A 24 -3.58 8.31 19.11
N SER A 25 -2.71 7.48 18.52
CA SER A 25 -1.50 7.95 17.84
C SER A 25 -1.83 8.88 16.67
N ALA A 26 -2.80 8.53 15.83
CA ALA A 26 -3.23 9.36 14.71
C ALA A 26 -3.79 10.71 15.18
N ILE A 27 -4.61 10.69 16.23
CA ILE A 27 -5.17 11.93 16.84
C ILE A 27 -4.04 12.81 17.38
N SER A 28 -3.07 12.23 18.09
CA SER A 28 -1.95 12.99 18.68
C SER A 28 -1.07 13.67 17.62
N LEU A 29 -1.01 13.09 16.41
CA LEU A 29 -0.31 13.64 15.25
C LEU A 29 -1.14 14.65 14.46
N GLY A 30 -2.39 14.89 14.86
CA GLY A 30 -3.31 15.77 14.14
C GLY A 30 -3.75 15.24 12.78
N LEU A 31 -3.78 13.92 12.58
CA LEU A 31 -4.39 13.33 11.41
C LEU A 31 -5.92 13.49 11.49
N ARG A 32 -6.56 13.76 10.36
CA ARG A 32 -8.01 13.88 10.28
C ARG A 32 -8.69 12.53 10.01
N GLU A 33 -7.92 11.58 9.47
CA GLU A 33 -8.41 10.27 9.09
C GLU A 33 -7.32 9.21 9.27
N ILE A 34 -7.73 8.01 9.69
CA ILE A 34 -6.88 6.82 9.76
C ILE A 34 -7.60 5.67 9.06
N GLY A 35 -6.91 4.98 8.15
CA GLY A 35 -7.41 3.82 7.45
C GLY A 35 -6.70 2.55 7.89
N PHE A 36 -7.46 1.56 8.31
CA PHE A 36 -6.93 0.23 8.63
C PHE A 36 -6.97 -0.67 7.41
N SER A 37 -5.89 -1.38 7.15
CA SER A 37 -5.70 -2.19 5.95
C SER A 37 -4.92 -3.48 6.24
N ASP A 38 -5.39 -4.27 7.20
CA ASP A 38 -4.72 -5.54 7.51
C ASP A 38 -4.59 -6.44 6.28
N HIS A 39 -3.49 -7.22 6.21
CA HIS A 39 -3.22 -8.13 5.11
C HIS A 39 -4.30 -9.19 4.91
N LEU A 40 -4.83 -9.29 3.72
CA LEU A 40 -5.58 -10.43 3.20
C LEU A 40 -4.74 -11.17 2.15
N GLY A 41 -3.75 -11.93 2.61
CA GLY A 41 -2.76 -12.59 1.77
C GLY A 41 -2.81 -14.12 1.77
N ARG A 42 -3.77 -14.73 2.48
CA ARG A 42 -3.84 -16.20 2.62
C ARG A 42 -4.90 -16.86 1.75
N TYR A 43 -5.76 -16.09 1.12
CA TYR A 43 -6.91 -16.57 0.36
C TYR A 43 -6.53 -17.46 -0.83
N TYR A 44 -5.39 -17.24 -1.46
CA TYR A 44 -4.87 -18.03 -2.59
C TYR A 44 -3.96 -19.18 -2.18
N LEU A 45 -3.57 -19.29 -0.91
CA LEU A 45 -2.67 -20.34 -0.43
C LEU A 45 -3.38 -21.70 -0.33
N THR A 46 -2.67 -22.75 -0.71
CA THR A 46 -3.13 -24.12 -0.48
C THR A 46 -3.23 -24.43 1.03
N PRO A 47 -4.02 -25.44 1.45
CA PRO A 47 -4.13 -25.82 2.86
C PRO A 47 -2.78 -26.12 3.54
N THR A 48 -1.82 -26.68 2.79
CA THR A 48 -0.46 -26.93 3.29
C THR A 48 0.31 -25.64 3.50
N GLN A 49 0.25 -24.71 2.56
CA GLN A 49 0.89 -23.41 2.67
C GLN A 49 0.27 -22.58 3.81
N ARG A 50 -1.05 -22.60 3.97
CA ARG A 50 -1.75 -21.91 5.08
C ARG A 50 -1.26 -22.39 6.46
N ARG A 51 -0.91 -23.67 6.61
CA ARG A 51 -0.33 -24.19 7.86
C ARG A 51 1.10 -23.74 8.09
N ARG A 52 1.85 -23.48 7.02
CA ARG A 52 3.26 -23.04 7.09
C ARG A 52 3.40 -21.53 7.31
N TYR A 53 2.52 -20.75 6.69
CA TYR A 53 2.59 -19.28 6.68
C TYR A 53 1.45 -18.69 7.54
N LEU A 54 1.54 -18.89 8.86
CA LEU A 54 0.49 -18.47 9.82
C LEU A 54 0.41 -16.95 10.00
N ASP A 55 1.52 -16.28 9.82
CA ASP A 55 1.73 -14.83 10.00
C ASP A 55 1.70 -14.06 8.66
N TRP A 56 1.38 -14.74 7.55
CA TRP A 56 1.32 -14.11 6.22
C TRP A 56 0.13 -13.17 6.03
N GLY A 57 -0.76 -13.11 6.95
CA GLY A 57 -1.94 -12.28 6.88
C GLY A 57 -3.15 -12.90 7.56
N MET A 58 -4.22 -12.16 7.57
CA MET A 58 -5.47 -12.57 8.20
C MET A 58 -6.07 -13.79 7.50
N ASP A 59 -6.55 -14.78 8.28
CA ASP A 59 -7.42 -15.83 7.77
C ASP A 59 -8.80 -15.23 7.45
N GLU A 60 -9.41 -15.61 6.32
CA GLU A 60 -10.69 -15.07 5.86
C GLU A 60 -11.82 -15.26 6.90
N LYS A 61 -11.68 -16.28 7.76
CA LYS A 61 -12.63 -16.51 8.87
C LYS A 61 -12.64 -15.40 9.90
N LYS A 62 -11.53 -14.67 10.04
CA LYS A 62 -11.40 -13.53 10.95
C LYS A 62 -11.97 -12.24 10.36
N LEU A 63 -12.20 -12.17 9.04
CA LEU A 63 -12.59 -10.96 8.34
C LEU A 63 -13.86 -10.32 8.91
N LYS A 64 -14.87 -11.14 9.24
CA LYS A 64 -16.10 -10.64 9.88
C LYS A 64 -15.83 -9.95 11.22
N ARG A 65 -14.93 -10.50 12.03
CA ARG A 65 -14.58 -9.93 13.32
C ARG A 65 -13.74 -8.66 13.16
N TYR A 66 -12.75 -8.68 12.27
CA TYR A 66 -11.97 -7.50 11.90
C TYR A 66 -12.86 -6.34 11.51
N PHE A 67 -13.76 -6.56 10.54
CA PHE A 67 -14.70 -5.57 10.06
C PHE A 67 -15.60 -5.02 11.19
N SER A 68 -16.16 -5.92 12.01
CA SER A 68 -17.00 -5.53 13.17
C SER A 68 -16.24 -4.71 14.21
N ASP A 69 -14.99 -5.06 14.51
CA ASP A 69 -14.21 -4.34 15.52
C ASP A 69 -13.79 -2.95 15.01
N LEU A 70 -13.53 -2.80 13.70
CA LEU A 70 -13.28 -1.48 13.09
C LEU A 70 -14.54 -0.61 13.05
N LEU A 71 -15.73 -1.18 12.79
CA LEU A 71 -16.99 -0.43 12.84
C LEU A 71 -17.28 0.10 14.26
N LYS A 72 -17.02 -0.69 15.29
CA LYS A 72 -17.13 -0.24 16.69
C LYS A 72 -16.15 0.88 17.00
N ALA A 73 -14.91 0.78 16.51
CA ALA A 73 -13.95 1.86 16.67
C ALA A 73 -14.41 3.12 15.93
N LYS A 74 -14.90 3.00 14.69
CA LYS A 74 -15.46 4.11 13.90
C LYS A 74 -16.59 4.83 14.66
N GLU A 75 -17.49 4.10 15.29
CA GLU A 75 -18.56 4.65 16.14
C GLU A 75 -17.99 5.33 17.40
N SER A 76 -17.04 4.68 18.08
CA SER A 76 -16.48 5.18 19.34
C SER A 76 -15.64 6.47 19.19
N TYR A 77 -15.08 6.70 18.02
CA TYR A 77 -14.19 7.83 17.74
C TYR A 77 -14.78 8.85 16.75
N GLN A 78 -16.06 8.72 16.37
CA GLN A 78 -16.69 9.50 15.29
C GLN A 78 -16.56 11.04 15.44
N ASP A 79 -16.51 11.54 16.68
CA ASP A 79 -16.39 12.98 16.98
C ASP A 79 -14.92 13.48 17.04
N ARG A 80 -13.95 12.58 16.89
CA ARG A 80 -12.53 12.88 17.08
C ARG A 80 -11.68 12.67 15.83
N ILE A 81 -11.98 11.63 15.04
CA ILE A 81 -11.22 11.27 13.83
C ILE A 81 -12.08 10.39 12.92
N VAL A 82 -11.91 10.53 11.62
CA VAL A 82 -12.51 9.59 10.66
C VAL A 82 -11.73 8.30 10.65
N ILE A 83 -12.44 7.16 10.79
CA ILE A 83 -11.83 5.83 10.64
C ILE A 83 -12.35 5.21 9.35
N SER A 84 -11.45 4.88 8.44
CA SER A 84 -11.75 4.19 7.19
C SER A 84 -11.39 2.72 7.29
N VAL A 85 -12.28 1.85 6.80
CA VAL A 85 -12.15 0.41 6.86
C VAL A 85 -11.72 -0.11 5.50
N GLY A 86 -10.51 -0.63 5.43
CA GLY A 86 -9.91 -1.18 4.23
C GLY A 86 -9.29 -2.56 4.45
N LEU A 87 -8.60 -3.03 3.43
CA LEU A 87 -7.73 -4.22 3.44
C LEU A 87 -6.53 -3.96 2.56
N GLU A 88 -5.40 -4.53 2.93
CA GLU A 88 -4.29 -4.75 2.01
C GLU A 88 -4.37 -6.18 1.47
N VAL A 89 -4.61 -6.28 0.17
CA VAL A 89 -4.84 -7.55 -0.51
C VAL A 89 -3.63 -7.88 -1.36
N ASP A 90 -3.02 -9.04 -1.13
CA ASP A 90 -1.99 -9.56 -2.03
C ASP A 90 -2.60 -9.83 -3.41
N TYR A 91 -2.09 -9.16 -4.43
CA TYR A 91 -2.54 -9.42 -5.79
C TYR A 91 -1.91 -10.68 -6.36
N VAL A 92 -2.78 -11.52 -6.89
CA VAL A 92 -2.45 -12.72 -7.65
C VAL A 92 -3.26 -12.68 -8.93
N GLU A 93 -2.65 -12.84 -10.09
CA GLU A 93 -3.36 -12.82 -11.37
C GLU A 93 -4.52 -13.82 -11.38
N GLY A 94 -5.71 -13.35 -11.77
CA GLY A 94 -6.94 -14.13 -11.74
C GLY A 94 -7.55 -14.27 -10.33
N CYS A 95 -7.09 -13.46 -9.36
CA CYS A 95 -7.61 -13.48 -8.00
C CYS A 95 -9.06 -13.04 -7.88
N GLU A 96 -9.62 -12.37 -8.88
CA GLU A 96 -10.95 -11.77 -8.87
C GLU A 96 -12.01 -12.79 -8.45
N ARG A 97 -11.99 -13.96 -9.08
CA ARG A 97 -12.94 -15.05 -8.79
C ARG A 97 -12.86 -15.57 -7.36
N LEU A 98 -11.68 -15.49 -6.75
CA LEU A 98 -11.48 -15.90 -5.35
C LEU A 98 -11.82 -14.80 -4.37
N LEU A 99 -11.52 -13.56 -4.73
CA LEU A 99 -11.68 -12.39 -3.86
C LEU A 99 -13.13 -11.90 -3.78
N GLU A 100 -13.81 -11.76 -4.91
CA GLU A 100 -15.16 -11.21 -4.96
C GLU A 100 -16.12 -11.86 -3.95
N PRO A 101 -16.19 -13.20 -3.81
CA PRO A 101 -17.03 -13.84 -2.82
C PRO A 101 -16.64 -13.56 -1.36
N ILE A 102 -15.37 -13.20 -1.12
CA ILE A 102 -14.82 -12.94 0.21
C ILE A 102 -15.11 -11.49 0.60
N ILE A 103 -14.69 -10.53 -0.24
CA ILE A 103 -14.79 -9.10 0.04
C ILE A 103 -16.18 -8.53 -0.21
N GLY A 104 -16.93 -9.06 -1.18
CA GLY A 104 -18.26 -8.58 -1.54
C GLY A 104 -19.33 -8.72 -0.46
N ARG A 105 -18.98 -9.34 0.67
CA ARG A 105 -19.85 -9.43 1.87
C ARG A 105 -19.78 -8.21 2.77
N PHE A 106 -18.85 -7.28 2.49
CA PHE A 106 -18.54 -6.15 3.33
C PHE A 106 -18.46 -4.88 2.49
N THR A 107 -18.80 -3.75 3.07
CA THR A 107 -18.64 -2.45 2.43
C THR A 107 -17.35 -1.82 2.95
N PHE A 108 -16.25 -2.06 2.25
CA PHE A 108 -14.99 -1.41 2.54
C PHE A 108 -14.98 0.02 2.03
N ASP A 109 -14.30 0.92 2.76
CA ASP A 109 -14.06 2.28 2.30
C ASP A 109 -13.01 2.29 1.18
N TYR A 110 -12.03 1.38 1.21
CA TYR A 110 -11.01 1.20 0.17
C TYR A 110 -10.36 -0.19 0.22
N LEU A 111 -9.68 -0.54 -0.87
CA LEU A 111 -8.83 -1.73 -0.96
C LEU A 111 -7.47 -1.34 -1.51
N LEU A 112 -6.41 -1.66 -0.78
CA LEU A 112 -5.02 -1.61 -1.24
C LEU A 112 -4.70 -2.90 -2.00
N CYS A 113 -3.96 -2.75 -3.10
CA CYS A 113 -3.42 -3.85 -3.88
C CYS A 113 -1.91 -3.92 -3.70
N SER A 114 -1.38 -4.96 -3.10
CA SER A 114 0.05 -5.16 -2.91
C SER A 114 0.60 -6.32 -3.73
N ILE A 115 1.83 -6.16 -4.21
CA ILE A 115 2.56 -7.20 -4.93
C ILE A 115 3.74 -7.64 -4.07
N HIS A 116 3.52 -8.66 -3.25
CA HIS A 116 4.54 -9.25 -2.39
C HIS A 116 5.22 -10.46 -3.01
N CYS A 117 4.54 -11.17 -3.92
CA CYS A 117 5.00 -12.39 -4.55
C CYS A 117 4.90 -12.30 -6.07
N LEU A 118 5.86 -12.92 -6.76
CA LEU A 118 5.88 -12.95 -8.22
C LEU A 118 5.59 -14.35 -8.75
N PRO A 119 4.60 -14.52 -9.66
CA PRO A 119 4.18 -15.82 -10.16
C PRO A 119 5.29 -16.57 -10.93
N ARG A 120 6.03 -15.87 -11.78
CA ARG A 120 7.14 -16.48 -12.55
C ARG A 120 8.27 -17.04 -11.70
N PHE A 121 8.36 -16.59 -10.45
CA PHE A 121 9.41 -17.01 -9.51
C PHE A 121 8.86 -17.90 -8.40
N SER A 122 7.91 -18.78 -8.74
CA SER A 122 7.32 -19.78 -7.83
C SER A 122 6.61 -19.17 -6.62
N TRP A 123 6.02 -17.97 -6.77
CA TRP A 123 5.27 -17.29 -5.71
C TRP A 123 6.08 -17.03 -4.44
N LYS A 124 7.39 -16.89 -4.58
CA LYS A 124 8.22 -16.48 -3.45
C LYS A 124 8.00 -15.00 -3.17
N HIS A 125 8.07 -14.67 -1.88
CA HIS A 125 8.08 -13.28 -1.44
C HIS A 125 9.29 -12.52 -2.00
N LEU A 126 9.14 -11.22 -2.29
CA LEU A 126 10.20 -10.39 -2.86
C LEU A 126 11.51 -10.47 -2.06
N SER A 127 11.45 -10.53 -0.72
CA SER A 127 12.64 -10.67 0.14
C SER A 127 13.48 -11.94 -0.11
N ASN A 128 12.91 -12.96 -0.77
CA ASN A 128 13.63 -14.19 -1.10
C ASN A 128 14.46 -14.09 -2.38
N TYR A 129 14.45 -12.94 -3.06
CA TYR A 129 15.19 -12.72 -4.31
C TYR A 129 16.50 -11.93 -4.14
N LEU A 130 16.86 -11.56 -2.93
CA LEU A 130 18.08 -10.80 -2.63
C LEU A 130 19.39 -11.42 -3.17
N SER A 131 19.39 -12.72 -3.43
CA SER A 131 20.54 -13.45 -3.97
C SER A 131 20.45 -13.76 -5.48
N TYR A 132 19.43 -13.26 -6.17
CA TYR A 132 19.32 -13.49 -7.62
C TYR A 132 20.28 -12.60 -8.40
N ALA A 133 21.05 -13.22 -9.30
CA ALA A 133 22.02 -12.50 -10.13
C ALA A 133 21.37 -11.56 -11.16
N ASP A 134 20.19 -11.89 -11.63
CA ASP A 134 19.43 -11.10 -12.61
C ASP A 134 18.26 -10.37 -11.97
N THR A 135 18.52 -9.20 -11.44
CA THR A 135 17.50 -8.31 -10.89
C THR A 135 16.60 -7.70 -11.96
N SER A 136 17.07 -7.59 -13.21
CA SER A 136 16.29 -7.00 -14.31
C SER A 136 15.06 -7.84 -14.64
N ALA A 137 15.18 -9.17 -14.63
CA ALA A 137 14.05 -10.07 -14.84
C ALA A 137 12.99 -9.95 -13.73
N ILE A 138 13.44 -9.74 -12.48
CA ILE A 138 12.55 -9.54 -11.33
C ILE A 138 11.78 -8.22 -11.47
N TYR A 139 12.47 -7.13 -11.79
CA TYR A 139 11.84 -5.83 -12.04
C TYR A 139 10.84 -5.89 -13.20
N THR A 140 11.21 -6.53 -14.31
CA THR A 140 10.33 -6.68 -15.48
C THR A 140 9.04 -7.42 -15.10
N GLU A 141 9.16 -8.52 -14.36
CA GLU A 141 7.99 -9.28 -13.91
C GLU A 141 7.15 -8.48 -12.90
N TYR A 142 7.79 -7.79 -11.97
CA TYR A 142 7.10 -6.95 -11.00
C TYR A 142 6.19 -5.92 -11.68
N PHE A 143 6.74 -5.12 -12.60
CA PHE A 143 5.95 -4.10 -13.29
C PHE A 143 4.91 -4.68 -14.23
N ARG A 144 5.15 -5.87 -14.79
CA ARG A 144 4.11 -6.61 -15.53
C ARG A 144 2.92 -6.94 -14.63
N VAL A 145 3.19 -7.45 -13.42
CA VAL A 145 2.15 -7.77 -12.42
C VAL A 145 1.45 -6.50 -11.94
N VAL A 146 2.18 -5.41 -11.72
CA VAL A 146 1.60 -4.09 -11.38
C VAL A 146 0.59 -3.65 -12.43
N ARG A 147 0.91 -3.75 -13.72
CA ARG A 147 -0.03 -3.39 -14.79
C ARG A 147 -1.30 -4.27 -14.78
N SER A 148 -1.13 -5.56 -14.54
CA SER A 148 -2.28 -6.48 -14.40
C SER A 148 -3.16 -6.11 -13.20
N ALA A 149 -2.54 -5.74 -12.08
CA ALA A 149 -3.24 -5.33 -10.87
C ALA A 149 -4.06 -4.04 -11.08
N ILE A 150 -3.47 -3.04 -11.72
CA ILE A 150 -4.17 -1.79 -12.07
C ILE A 150 -5.35 -2.10 -13.02
N GLY A 151 -5.16 -3.03 -13.95
CA GLY A 151 -6.18 -3.37 -14.95
C GLY A 151 -7.33 -4.24 -14.42
N CYS A 152 -7.22 -4.87 -13.25
CA CYS A 152 -8.25 -5.79 -12.76
C CYS A 152 -9.52 -5.10 -12.21
N GLY A 153 -9.45 -3.81 -11.85
CA GLY A 153 -10.61 -3.01 -11.45
C GLY A 153 -11.19 -3.29 -10.06
N LEU A 154 -10.55 -4.15 -9.25
CA LEU A 154 -11.04 -4.48 -7.90
C LEU A 154 -10.52 -3.54 -6.81
N PHE A 155 -9.40 -2.87 -7.07
CA PHE A 155 -8.67 -2.13 -6.06
C PHE A 155 -8.81 -0.62 -6.24
N HIS A 156 -8.55 0.12 -5.19
CA HIS A 156 -8.63 1.58 -5.19
C HIS A 156 -7.23 2.22 -5.16
N ILE A 157 -6.28 1.55 -4.50
CA ILE A 157 -4.94 2.06 -4.25
C ILE A 157 -3.91 0.97 -4.60
N LEU A 158 -2.92 1.30 -5.40
CA LEU A 158 -1.72 0.48 -5.57
C LEU A 158 -0.80 0.73 -4.37
N ALA A 159 -0.62 -0.28 -3.52
CA ALA A 159 0.20 -0.20 -2.32
C ALA A 159 1.69 -0.17 -2.65
N HIS A 160 2.44 0.64 -1.94
CA HIS A 160 3.91 0.72 -1.90
C HIS A 160 4.63 0.16 -3.15
N PRO A 161 4.45 0.74 -4.36
CA PRO A 161 5.16 0.27 -5.56
C PRO A 161 6.68 0.35 -5.42
N ASP A 162 7.16 1.07 -4.42
CA ASP A 162 8.55 1.18 -4.02
C ASP A 162 9.12 -0.07 -3.32
N LEU A 163 8.27 -1.03 -2.93
CA LEU A 163 8.68 -2.25 -2.26
C LEU A 163 9.75 -3.02 -3.05
N ILE A 164 9.67 -3.02 -4.39
CA ILE A 164 10.63 -3.73 -5.24
C ILE A 164 12.06 -3.23 -5.01
N TRP A 165 12.31 -1.93 -5.09
CA TRP A 165 13.67 -1.41 -4.91
C TRP A 165 14.12 -1.34 -3.46
N ARG A 166 13.19 -1.20 -2.51
CA ARG A 166 13.50 -1.33 -1.08
C ARG A 166 13.97 -2.74 -0.72
N THR A 167 13.40 -3.75 -1.36
CA THR A 167 13.63 -5.16 -1.02
C THR A 167 14.75 -5.78 -1.85
N ILE A 168 14.73 -5.59 -3.17
CA ILE A 168 15.70 -6.21 -4.09
C ILE A 168 16.99 -5.38 -4.19
N GLY A 169 16.89 -4.09 -3.85
CA GLY A 169 17.95 -3.12 -4.08
C GLY A 169 17.88 -2.49 -5.47
N TRP A 170 18.55 -1.37 -5.63
CA TRP A 170 18.62 -0.68 -6.91
C TRP A 170 19.57 -1.42 -7.85
N PRO A 171 19.20 -1.68 -9.11
CA PRO A 171 20.06 -2.40 -10.03
C PRO A 171 21.33 -1.61 -10.34
N THR A 172 22.44 -2.32 -10.47
CA THR A 172 23.75 -1.74 -10.81
C THR A 172 23.94 -1.50 -12.31
N CYS A 173 23.01 -1.99 -13.15
CA CYS A 173 22.98 -1.78 -14.60
C CYS A 173 22.10 -0.58 -14.97
N ASP A 174 21.89 -0.35 -16.27
CA ASP A 174 21.04 0.72 -16.77
C ASP A 174 19.63 0.65 -16.16
N ALA A 175 19.29 1.62 -15.32
CA ALA A 175 18.01 1.75 -14.67
C ALA A 175 16.95 2.50 -15.51
N SER A 176 17.29 2.89 -16.73
CA SER A 176 16.39 3.71 -17.57
C SER A 176 15.05 3.04 -17.85
N PHE A 177 15.03 1.70 -17.93
CA PHE A 177 13.80 0.96 -18.11
C PHE A 177 12.87 1.09 -16.88
N ILE A 178 13.42 1.13 -15.66
CA ILE A 178 12.63 1.27 -14.43
C ILE A 178 11.94 2.64 -14.40
N PHE A 179 12.64 3.68 -14.82
CA PHE A 179 12.03 5.02 -14.91
C PHE A 179 10.89 5.06 -15.94
N ARG A 180 11.01 4.33 -17.05
CA ARG A 180 9.90 4.17 -18.01
C ARG A 180 8.73 3.39 -17.37
N GLU A 181 9.01 2.30 -16.68
CA GLU A 181 7.98 1.52 -15.99
C GLU A 181 7.26 2.36 -14.92
N ILE A 182 7.96 3.20 -14.16
CA ILE A 182 7.34 4.14 -13.22
C ILE A 182 6.43 5.12 -13.96
N ALA A 183 6.87 5.67 -15.09
CA ALA A 183 6.05 6.60 -15.89
C ALA A 183 4.80 5.90 -16.46
N ASP A 184 4.95 4.69 -16.99
CA ASP A 184 3.84 3.90 -17.53
C ASP A 184 2.83 3.50 -16.45
N MET A 185 3.32 3.08 -15.28
CA MET A 185 2.51 2.76 -14.10
C MET A 185 1.69 3.99 -13.65
N THR A 186 2.31 5.15 -13.53
CA THR A 186 1.63 6.37 -13.10
C THR A 186 0.58 6.82 -14.11
N ALA A 187 0.88 6.70 -15.42
CA ALA A 187 -0.07 7.00 -16.48
C ALA A 187 -1.25 6.02 -16.47
N ALA A 188 -1.00 4.73 -16.29
CA ALA A 188 -2.05 3.71 -16.19
C ALA A 188 -2.96 3.97 -14.99
N ALA A 189 -2.39 4.25 -13.82
CA ALA A 189 -3.14 4.57 -12.61
C ALA A 189 -4.01 5.82 -12.80
N LYS A 190 -3.47 6.86 -13.47
CA LYS A 190 -4.25 8.06 -13.82
C LYS A 190 -5.44 7.73 -14.70
N THR A 191 -5.23 6.92 -15.74
CA THR A 191 -6.27 6.56 -16.72
C THR A 191 -7.41 5.76 -16.09
N THR A 192 -7.08 4.88 -15.15
CA THR A 192 -8.04 4.01 -14.46
C THR A 192 -8.55 4.61 -13.14
N ASN A 193 -8.12 5.83 -12.80
CA ASN A 193 -8.46 6.52 -11.55
C ASN A 193 -8.08 5.76 -10.27
N HIS A 194 -7.02 4.94 -10.33
CA HIS A 194 -6.41 4.34 -9.15
C HIS A 194 -5.49 5.35 -8.47
N ALA A 195 -5.50 5.36 -7.15
CA ALA A 195 -4.47 6.08 -6.40
C ALA A 195 -3.19 5.24 -6.31
N ILE A 196 -2.05 5.91 -6.30
CA ILE A 196 -0.76 5.29 -5.97
C ILE A 196 -0.42 5.65 -4.53
N GLU A 197 -0.10 4.67 -3.73
CA GLU A 197 0.39 4.93 -2.39
C GLU A 197 1.77 5.54 -2.42
N ILE A 198 1.93 6.64 -1.72
CA ILE A 198 3.21 7.23 -1.36
C ILE A 198 3.53 6.78 0.07
N ASN A 199 4.33 5.72 0.15
CA ASN A 199 4.65 5.07 1.41
C ASN A 199 5.85 5.74 2.09
N SER A 200 5.74 6.01 3.39
CA SER A 200 6.80 6.67 4.14
C SER A 200 8.06 5.82 4.31
N ASN A 201 7.96 4.49 4.21
CA ASN A 201 9.12 3.60 4.19
C ASN A 201 9.93 3.76 2.90
N GLY A 202 9.28 4.00 1.74
CA GLY A 202 9.95 4.33 0.49
C GLY A 202 10.69 5.66 0.58
N PHE A 203 10.07 6.65 1.21
CA PHE A 203 10.70 7.95 1.46
C PHE A 203 11.93 7.83 2.38
N ARG A 204 11.82 7.02 3.44
CA ARG A 204 12.96 6.72 4.33
C ARG A 204 14.10 6.08 3.55
N TRP A 205 13.81 5.03 2.78
CA TRP A 205 14.80 4.31 1.99
C TRP A 205 15.53 5.23 1.01
N SER A 206 14.81 6.10 0.32
CA SER A 206 15.36 7.08 -0.60
C SER A 206 16.36 8.03 0.11
N ARG A 207 16.01 8.54 1.27
CA ARG A 207 16.89 9.43 2.06
C ARG A 207 18.17 8.74 2.56
N GLU A 208 18.08 7.44 2.86
CA GLU A 208 19.21 6.65 3.39
C GLU A 208 20.16 6.20 2.30
N ASN A 209 19.66 5.90 1.09
CA ASN A 209 20.45 5.26 0.04
C ASN A 209 21.19 6.22 -0.91
N ARG A 210 20.73 7.46 -1.08
CA ARG A 210 21.37 8.52 -1.89
C ARG A 210 21.95 8.02 -3.20
N LEU A 211 21.08 7.52 -4.10
CA LEU A 211 21.49 6.91 -5.35
C LEU A 211 22.31 7.86 -6.24
N ALA A 212 23.35 7.34 -6.90
CA ALA A 212 24.19 8.11 -7.82
C ALA A 212 23.46 8.54 -9.09
N TYR A 213 22.43 7.80 -9.51
CA TYR A 213 21.66 8.04 -10.73
C TYR A 213 20.18 8.07 -10.41
N GLY A 214 19.60 9.24 -10.35
CA GLY A 214 18.17 9.43 -10.15
C GLY A 214 17.57 8.62 -8.98
N ASP A 215 16.64 9.16 -8.31
CA ASP A 215 15.98 8.49 -7.20
C ASP A 215 14.61 7.98 -7.67
N PRO A 216 14.33 6.65 -7.62
CA PRO A 216 13.08 6.11 -8.11
C PRO A 216 11.87 6.61 -7.33
N PHE A 217 12.00 6.85 -6.02
CA PHE A 217 10.93 7.38 -5.21
C PHE A 217 10.59 8.83 -5.61
N PHE A 218 11.60 9.67 -5.78
CA PHE A 218 11.36 11.05 -6.23
C PHE A 218 10.90 11.10 -7.69
N THR A 219 11.37 10.19 -8.55
CA THR A 219 10.85 10.03 -9.91
C THR A 219 9.35 9.67 -9.88
N LEU A 220 8.92 8.79 -8.99
CA LEU A 220 7.51 8.46 -8.80
C LEU A 220 6.70 9.71 -8.40
N LEU A 221 7.18 10.50 -7.44
CA LEU A 221 6.52 11.74 -7.02
C LEU A 221 6.44 12.76 -8.18
N ASP A 222 7.52 12.93 -8.93
CA ASP A 222 7.58 13.85 -10.06
C ASP A 222 6.58 13.44 -11.16
N GLN A 223 6.45 12.16 -11.46
CA GLN A 223 5.48 11.65 -12.43
C GLN A 223 4.04 11.84 -11.93
N CYS A 224 3.77 11.52 -10.66
CA CYS A 224 2.45 11.75 -10.07
C CYS A 224 2.06 13.23 -10.12
N GLY A 225 2.97 14.13 -9.75
CA GLY A 225 2.73 15.59 -9.80
C GLY A 225 2.50 16.08 -11.22
N LYS A 226 3.33 15.68 -12.18
CA LYS A 226 3.25 16.06 -13.59
C LYS A 226 1.93 15.61 -14.25
N LEU A 227 1.50 14.39 -13.99
CA LEU A 227 0.30 13.81 -14.61
C LEU A 227 -0.98 14.13 -13.82
N GLY A 228 -0.86 14.60 -12.58
CA GLY A 228 -1.99 14.70 -11.65
C GLY A 228 -2.59 13.33 -11.34
N THR A 229 -1.74 12.29 -11.20
CA THR A 229 -2.17 10.96 -10.81
C THR A 229 -2.65 11.00 -9.37
N PRO A 230 -3.82 10.41 -9.04
CA PRO A 230 -4.27 10.31 -7.66
C PRO A 230 -3.22 9.65 -6.78
N ILE A 231 -2.97 10.19 -5.60
CA ILE A 231 -2.07 9.58 -4.62
C ILE A 231 -2.78 9.41 -3.29
N SER A 232 -2.41 8.37 -2.54
CA SER A 232 -2.78 8.17 -1.14
C SER A 232 -1.50 8.11 -0.29
N LEU A 233 -1.63 8.27 1.02
CA LEU A 233 -0.48 8.19 1.94
C LEU A 233 -0.60 6.95 2.81
N GLY A 234 0.53 6.30 3.06
CA GLY A 234 0.61 5.18 3.96
C GLY A 234 1.91 5.15 4.75
N SER A 235 1.82 4.83 6.03
CA SER A 235 2.99 4.58 6.87
C SER A 235 3.40 3.11 6.89
N ASP A 236 2.48 2.21 6.54
CA ASP A 236 2.66 0.77 6.66
C ASP A 236 2.99 0.39 8.12
N ALA A 237 2.25 1.03 9.05
CA ALA A 237 2.53 0.94 10.46
C ALA A 237 2.08 -0.42 11.03
N HIS A 238 3.01 -1.12 11.67
CA HIS A 238 2.80 -2.39 12.37
C HIS A 238 2.86 -2.23 13.91
N GLU A 239 3.02 -0.99 14.36
CA GLU A 239 2.94 -0.58 15.76
C GLU A 239 2.44 0.86 15.87
N PRO A 240 1.74 1.24 16.96
CA PRO A 240 1.10 2.55 17.08
C PRO A 240 2.05 3.75 16.92
N GLN A 241 3.32 3.59 17.31
CA GLN A 241 4.35 4.63 17.23
C GLN A 241 4.79 4.93 15.79
N SER A 242 4.52 4.02 14.87
CA SER A 242 4.89 4.16 13.45
C SER A 242 3.82 4.86 12.61
N VAL A 243 2.64 5.13 13.17
CA VAL A 243 1.57 5.88 12.50
C VAL A 243 2.09 7.23 12.02
N GLY A 244 1.86 7.57 10.74
CA GLY A 244 2.23 8.86 10.18
C GLY A 244 3.73 9.20 10.21
N GLN A 245 4.60 8.19 10.38
CA GLN A 245 6.05 8.42 10.44
C GLN A 245 6.55 9.16 9.19
N LEU A 246 7.42 10.16 9.38
CA LEU A 246 7.99 11.00 8.33
C LEU A 246 6.97 11.80 7.48
N PHE A 247 5.70 11.86 7.88
CA PHE A 247 4.67 12.60 7.15
C PHE A 247 4.94 14.12 7.06
N PRO A 248 5.50 14.81 8.08
CA PRO A 248 5.84 16.22 7.95
C PRO A 248 6.86 16.47 6.82
N GLU A 249 7.92 15.66 6.75
CA GLU A 249 8.96 15.77 5.72
C GLU A 249 8.42 15.37 4.35
N LEU A 250 7.63 14.29 4.30
CA LEU A 250 6.99 13.81 3.07
C LEU A 250 6.05 14.88 2.50
N ARG A 251 5.27 15.57 3.35
CA ARG A 251 4.43 16.70 2.94
C ARG A 251 5.24 17.80 2.24
N THR A 252 6.40 18.13 2.78
CA THR A 252 7.29 19.11 2.18
C THR A 252 7.74 18.65 0.78
N ALA A 253 8.16 17.39 0.63
CA ALA A 253 8.60 16.83 -0.63
C ALA A 253 7.47 16.81 -1.68
N LEU A 254 6.24 16.50 -1.28
CA LEU A 254 5.06 16.50 -2.14
C LEU A 254 4.72 17.92 -2.63
N ARG A 255 4.69 18.90 -1.73
CA ARG A 255 4.40 20.30 -2.08
C ARG A 255 5.43 20.90 -3.04
N GLN A 256 6.71 20.57 -2.87
CA GLN A 256 7.77 20.99 -3.80
C GLN A 256 7.56 20.48 -5.21
N ARG A 257 6.73 19.45 -5.41
CA ARG A 257 6.38 18.83 -6.69
C ARG A 257 4.99 19.20 -7.18
N GLY A 258 4.39 20.24 -6.59
CA GLY A 258 3.06 20.71 -6.97
C GLY A 258 1.91 19.80 -6.55
N ILE A 259 2.17 18.78 -5.72
CA ILE A 259 1.14 17.90 -5.17
C ILE A 259 0.55 18.60 -3.94
N THR A 260 -0.71 19.04 -4.06
CA THR A 260 -1.39 19.85 -3.03
C THR A 260 -2.50 19.11 -2.32
N GLY A 261 -2.82 17.90 -2.74
CA GLY A 261 -3.87 17.07 -2.16
C GLY A 261 -3.54 15.59 -2.23
N VAL A 262 -4.29 14.80 -1.48
CA VAL A 262 -4.25 13.33 -1.49
C VAL A 262 -5.65 12.80 -1.68
N THR A 263 -5.75 11.58 -2.20
CA THR A 263 -7.00 10.86 -2.40
C THR A 263 -7.34 10.06 -1.16
N CYS A 264 -8.50 10.31 -0.60
CA CYS A 264 -9.16 9.55 0.45
C CYS A 264 -10.40 8.85 -0.12
N PHE A 265 -10.97 7.90 0.60
CA PHE A 265 -12.07 7.09 0.11
C PHE A 265 -13.19 6.96 1.14
N THR A 266 -14.42 6.85 0.65
CA THR A 266 -15.60 6.49 1.47
C THR A 266 -16.47 5.56 0.65
N ALA A 267 -16.67 4.33 1.12
CA ALA A 267 -17.42 3.28 0.42
C ALA A 267 -16.98 3.11 -1.06
N GLY A 268 -15.66 3.10 -1.30
CA GLY A 268 -15.05 2.97 -2.63
C GLY A 268 -15.04 4.26 -3.46
N ILE A 269 -15.66 5.35 -3.00
CA ILE A 269 -15.74 6.60 -3.73
C ILE A 269 -14.54 7.50 -3.38
N PRO A 270 -13.69 7.88 -4.34
CA PRO A 270 -12.55 8.75 -4.09
C PRO A 270 -12.98 10.21 -3.83
N ARG A 271 -12.30 10.86 -2.90
CA ARG A 271 -12.38 12.30 -2.63
C ARG A 271 -11.00 12.89 -2.46
N ASN A 272 -10.79 14.11 -2.91
CA ASN A 272 -9.51 14.80 -2.79
C ASN A 272 -9.49 15.62 -1.51
N GLU A 273 -8.44 15.41 -0.69
CA GLU A 273 -8.22 16.13 0.56
C GLU A 273 -6.95 16.97 0.48
N PRO A 274 -7.00 18.26 0.87
CA PRO A 274 -5.83 19.12 0.76
C PRO A 274 -4.72 18.69 1.74
N LEU A 275 -3.48 18.79 1.29
CA LEU A 275 -2.27 18.68 2.12
C LEU A 275 -2.09 19.95 2.96
N ILE A 276 -2.76 20.00 4.09
CA ILE A 276 -2.69 21.11 5.03
C ILE A 276 -1.45 21.00 5.91
#